data_6818b0c011a70d719b87ebd2c450c4d7
#
_entry.id   6818b0c011a70d719b87ebd2c450c4d7
#
_cell.length_a   1.000
_cell.length_b   1.000
_cell.length_c   1.000
_cell.angle_alpha   90.00
_cell.angle_beta   90.00
_cell.angle_gamma   90.00
#
_symmetry.space_group_name_H-M   'P 1'
#
loop_
_entity.id
_entity.type
_entity.pdbx_description
1 polymer ?
#
loop_
_entity_poly.entity_id
_entity_poly.type
_entity_poly.pdbx_seq_one_letter_code
_entity_poly.pdbx_strand_id
1 'polypeptide(L)'
;MSREIIFYAEKNRNPETRIELYWTGADSAQLLFESLTDLNYEDNANYIKVDTAAREIKIAIEDKIKETTNKIKEYESLLEDRYHALSGVSSLEVYHEVLGDVNYYKDEIKELQESIDCYQNIKQTLITIFNLEFLQTSDWELYVLYSY
;
A
#
# COMPACT_ATOMS: atom_id res chain seq x y z
N MET A 1 -12.78 -3.39 15.01
CA MET A 1 -13.14 -2.16 14.29
C MET A 1 -12.39 -2.09 12.98
N SER A 2 -13.08 -1.83 11.91
CA SER A 2 -12.46 -1.66 10.61
C SER A 2 -11.85 -0.26 10.50
N ARG A 3 -10.64 -0.18 10.00
CA ARG A 3 -10.01 1.08 9.65
C ARG A 3 -10.42 1.45 8.24
N GLU A 4 -10.84 2.67 8.06
CA GLU A 4 -11.29 3.16 6.76
C GLU A 4 -10.70 4.53 6.49
N ILE A 5 -10.40 4.78 5.24
CA ILE A 5 -10.04 6.12 4.77
C ILE A 5 -10.87 6.44 3.55
N ILE A 6 -11.45 7.62 3.54
CA ILE A 6 -12.32 8.07 2.46
C ILE A 6 -11.78 9.40 1.95
N PHE A 7 -11.63 9.48 0.65
CA PHE A 7 -11.21 10.71 -0.02
C PHE A 7 -12.42 11.36 -0.68
N TYR A 8 -12.67 12.60 -0.30
CA TYR A 8 -13.68 13.45 -0.93
C TYR A 8 -13.02 14.66 -1.58
N ALA A 9 -13.58 15.10 -2.69
CA ALA A 9 -13.27 16.44 -3.19
C ALA A 9 -14.30 17.42 -2.68
N GLU A 10 -13.85 18.58 -2.22
CA GLU A 10 -14.73 19.69 -1.83
C GLU A 10 -14.27 20.97 -2.51
N LYS A 11 -15.24 21.75 -2.98
CA LYS A 11 -14.97 23.07 -3.56
C LYS A 11 -15.14 24.14 -2.50
N ASN A 12 -14.08 24.93 -2.27
CA ASN A 12 -14.07 25.99 -1.28
C ASN A 12 -14.50 25.55 0.13
N ARG A 13 -14.18 24.31 0.48
CA ARG A 13 -14.54 23.69 1.77
C ARG A 13 -16.05 23.67 2.04
N ASN A 14 -16.86 23.65 0.99
CA ASN A 14 -18.30 23.58 1.11
C ASN A 14 -18.78 22.12 1.09
N PRO A 15 -19.32 21.57 2.21
CA PRO A 15 -19.79 20.19 2.26
C PRO A 15 -20.86 19.82 1.22
N GLU A 16 -21.63 20.80 0.73
CA GLU A 16 -22.63 20.56 -0.30
C GLU A 16 -22.02 20.21 -1.66
N THR A 17 -20.75 20.56 -1.88
CA THR A 17 -20.02 20.23 -3.11
C THR A 17 -19.27 18.91 -3.02
N ARG A 18 -19.34 18.23 -1.88
CA ARG A 18 -18.56 17.02 -1.59
C ARG A 18 -18.86 15.91 -2.58
N ILE A 19 -17.80 15.37 -3.18
CA ILE A 19 -17.84 14.23 -4.10
C ILE A 19 -16.91 13.16 -3.56
N GLU A 20 -17.43 11.95 -3.31
CA GLU A 20 -16.60 10.83 -2.90
C GLU A 20 -15.77 10.35 -4.08
N LEU A 21 -14.44 10.33 -3.90
CA LEU A 21 -13.50 9.91 -4.94
C LEU A 21 -13.03 8.49 -4.77
N TYR A 22 -12.72 8.10 -3.54
CA TYR A 22 -12.14 6.80 -3.25
C TYR A 22 -12.37 6.43 -1.80
N TRP A 23 -12.64 5.17 -1.59
CA TRP A 23 -12.77 4.59 -0.27
C TRP A 23 -11.91 3.33 -0.19
N THR A 24 -11.26 3.13 0.94
CA THR A 24 -10.53 1.90 1.20
C THR A 24 -10.53 1.58 2.69
N GLY A 25 -10.39 0.31 3.00
CA GLY A 25 -10.33 -0.17 4.38
C GLY A 25 -9.09 -0.97 4.67
N ALA A 26 -8.97 -1.40 5.91
CA ALA A 26 -7.95 -2.31 6.40
C ALA A 26 -6.51 -1.83 6.16
N ASP A 27 -5.65 -2.70 5.64
CA ASP A 27 -4.22 -2.43 5.47
C ASP A 27 -3.92 -1.33 4.46
N SER A 28 -4.75 -1.21 3.43
CA SER A 28 -4.63 -0.14 2.44
C SER A 28 -4.90 1.22 3.05
N ALA A 29 -5.88 1.31 3.95
CA ALA A 29 -6.15 2.55 4.67
C ALA A 29 -4.96 2.97 5.53
N GLN A 30 -4.33 2.04 6.20
CA GLN A 30 -3.15 2.33 7.02
C GLN A 30 -1.99 2.85 6.17
N LEU A 31 -1.71 2.20 5.04
CA LEU A 31 -0.67 2.64 4.12
C LEU A 31 -0.91 4.07 3.64
N LEU A 32 -2.12 4.36 3.18
CA LEU A 32 -2.48 5.68 2.68
C LEU A 32 -2.44 6.73 3.79
N PHE A 33 -2.86 6.37 4.98
CA PHE A 33 -2.85 7.27 6.13
C PHE A 33 -1.42 7.63 6.54
N GLU A 34 -0.53 6.65 6.61
CA GLU A 34 0.88 6.87 6.94
C GLU A 34 1.58 7.76 5.90
N SER A 35 1.10 7.74 4.64
CA SER A 35 1.65 8.57 3.58
C SER A 35 1.23 10.04 3.66
N LEU A 36 0.16 10.34 4.39
CA LEU A 36 -0.36 11.69 4.56
C LEU A 36 0.05 12.21 5.95
N THR A 37 1.32 12.55 6.07
CA THR A 37 1.98 12.85 7.35
C THR A 37 1.37 14.00 8.13
N ASP A 38 0.66 14.90 7.46
CA ASP A 38 0.06 16.07 8.08
C ASP A 38 -1.38 15.85 8.57
N LEU A 39 -1.90 14.62 8.43
CA LEU A 39 -3.23 14.29 8.91
C LEU A 39 -3.31 14.31 10.44
N ASN A 40 -4.33 14.97 10.95
CA ASN A 40 -4.60 15.01 12.38
C ASN A 40 -5.56 13.88 12.77
N TYR A 41 -5.05 12.89 13.48
CA TYR A 41 -5.82 11.73 13.91
C TYR A 41 -7.00 12.07 14.81
N GLU A 42 -6.87 13.09 15.64
CA GLU A 42 -7.87 13.45 16.62
C GLU A 42 -9.14 14.03 15.98
N ASP A 43 -8.96 14.79 14.91
CA ASP A 43 -10.08 15.40 14.21
C ASP A 43 -10.68 14.51 13.14
N ASN A 44 -10.03 13.40 12.81
CA ASN A 44 -10.44 12.43 11.79
C ASN A 44 -10.68 13.01 10.40
N ALA A 45 -10.32 14.26 10.17
CA ALA A 45 -10.57 14.95 8.92
C ALA A 45 -9.50 15.99 8.65
N ASN A 46 -9.08 16.11 7.40
CA ASN A 46 -8.10 17.10 6.97
C ASN A 46 -8.33 17.51 5.53
N TYR A 47 -7.96 18.75 5.25
CA TYR A 47 -7.96 19.27 3.89
C TYR A 47 -6.53 19.34 3.37
N ILE A 48 -6.29 18.76 2.22
CA ILE A 48 -4.99 18.72 1.58
C ILE A 48 -5.18 19.13 0.12
N LYS A 49 -4.25 19.92 -0.40
CA LYS A 49 -4.27 20.24 -1.83
C LYS A 49 -4.09 18.98 -2.66
N VAL A 50 -4.85 18.85 -3.74
CA VAL A 50 -4.88 17.64 -4.57
C VAL A 50 -3.50 17.27 -5.10
N ASP A 51 -2.76 18.24 -5.59
CA ASP A 51 -1.41 18.02 -6.13
C ASP A 51 -0.42 17.54 -5.06
N THR A 52 -0.50 18.13 -3.87
CA THR A 52 0.33 17.73 -2.72
C THR A 52 0.02 16.30 -2.29
N ALA A 53 -1.26 15.99 -2.13
CA ALA A 53 -1.70 14.65 -1.74
C ALA A 53 -1.29 13.60 -2.78
N ALA A 54 -1.49 13.88 -4.05
CA ALA A 54 -1.12 12.98 -5.14
C ALA A 54 0.37 12.65 -5.12
N ARG A 55 1.21 13.68 -4.91
CA ARG A 55 2.67 13.51 -4.84
C ARG A 55 3.09 12.68 -3.64
N GLU A 56 2.58 13.00 -2.45
CA GLU A 56 2.95 12.31 -1.21
C GLU A 56 2.50 10.85 -1.22
N ILE A 57 1.30 10.59 -1.67
CA ILE A 57 0.76 9.23 -1.78
C ILE A 57 1.58 8.41 -2.77
N LYS A 58 1.91 8.99 -3.94
CA LYS A 58 2.73 8.33 -4.94
C LYS A 58 4.08 7.89 -4.36
N ILE A 59 4.77 8.81 -3.70
CA ILE A 59 6.08 8.55 -3.10
C ILE A 59 5.99 7.44 -2.06
N ALA A 60 5.01 7.50 -1.16
CA ALA A 60 4.85 6.52 -0.09
C ALA A 60 4.54 5.13 -0.65
N ILE A 61 3.70 5.02 -1.66
CA ILE A 61 3.38 3.73 -2.28
C ILE A 61 4.62 3.19 -3.02
N GLU A 62 5.37 4.02 -3.73
CA GLU A 62 6.60 3.61 -4.40
C GLU A 62 7.65 3.11 -3.39
N ASP A 63 7.79 3.79 -2.25
CA ASP A 63 8.68 3.36 -1.17
C ASP A 63 8.25 2.00 -0.59
N LYS A 64 6.96 1.78 -0.43
CA LYS A 64 6.43 0.51 0.07
C LYS A 64 6.66 -0.63 -0.92
N ILE A 65 6.49 -0.37 -2.20
CA ILE A 65 6.79 -1.33 -3.27
C ILE A 65 8.27 -1.70 -3.24
N LYS A 66 9.15 -0.70 -3.10
CA LYS A 66 10.60 -0.92 -3.03
C LYS A 66 10.99 -1.75 -1.81
N GLU A 67 10.46 -1.43 -0.64
CA GLU A 67 10.68 -2.19 0.59
C GLU A 67 10.25 -3.64 0.43
N THR A 68 9.06 -3.87 -0.13
CA THR A 68 8.51 -5.20 -0.35
C THR A 68 9.34 -5.97 -1.39
N THR A 69 9.79 -5.31 -2.45
CA THR A 69 10.69 -5.92 -3.45
C THR A 69 12.00 -6.36 -2.82
N ASN A 70 12.56 -5.57 -1.91
CA ASN A 70 13.78 -5.95 -1.21
C ASN A 70 13.58 -7.18 -0.30
N LYS A 71 12.42 -7.29 0.34
CA LYS A 71 12.07 -8.49 1.12
C LYS A 71 11.98 -9.73 0.23
N ILE A 72 11.40 -9.60 -0.95
CA ILE A 72 11.34 -10.70 -1.92
C ILE A 72 12.76 -11.18 -2.27
N LYS A 73 13.68 -10.24 -2.53
CA LYS A 73 15.07 -10.58 -2.84
C LYS A 73 15.75 -11.33 -1.70
N GLU A 74 15.49 -10.93 -0.45
CA GLU A 74 16.01 -11.63 0.73
C GLU A 74 15.49 -13.07 0.79
N TYR A 75 14.19 -13.26 0.60
CA TYR A 75 13.61 -14.61 0.59
C TYR A 75 14.07 -15.44 -0.60
N GLU A 76 14.26 -14.84 -1.77
CA GLU A 76 14.82 -15.54 -2.93
C GLU A 76 16.23 -16.06 -2.65
N SER A 77 17.07 -15.27 -1.98
CA SER A 77 18.41 -15.66 -1.57
C SER A 77 18.38 -16.82 -0.57
N LEU A 78 17.50 -16.74 0.43
CA LEU A 78 17.31 -17.81 1.41
C LEU A 78 16.77 -19.08 0.75
N LEU A 79 15.88 -18.93 -0.21
CA LEU A 79 15.34 -20.06 -0.97
C LEU A 79 16.42 -20.76 -1.77
N GLU A 80 17.29 -20.01 -2.44
CA GLU A 80 18.43 -20.57 -3.18
C GLU A 80 19.35 -21.37 -2.25
N ASP A 81 19.66 -20.84 -1.07
CA ASP A 81 20.47 -21.53 -0.06
C ASP A 81 19.82 -22.86 0.36
N ARG A 82 18.49 -22.89 0.51
CA ARG A 82 17.76 -24.11 0.87
C ARG A 82 17.77 -25.12 -0.27
N TYR A 83 17.68 -24.70 -1.52
CA TYR A 83 17.81 -25.61 -2.66
C TYR A 83 19.20 -26.24 -2.72
N HIS A 84 20.25 -25.49 -2.44
CA HIS A 84 21.60 -26.04 -2.33
C HIS A 84 21.70 -27.07 -1.19
N ALA A 85 21.08 -26.78 -0.05
CA ALA A 85 21.04 -27.71 1.07
C ALA A 85 20.33 -29.00 0.73
N LEU A 86 19.27 -28.98 -0.09
CA LEU A 86 18.57 -30.17 -0.53
C LEU A 86 19.49 -31.15 -1.33
N SER A 87 20.40 -30.61 -2.13
CA SER A 87 21.29 -31.42 -2.96
C SER A 87 22.34 -32.21 -2.13
N GLY A 88 22.61 -31.77 -0.91
CA GLY A 88 23.56 -32.38 0.00
C GLY A 88 22.96 -33.21 1.14
N VAL A 89 21.65 -33.40 1.15
CA VAL A 89 20.95 -34.08 2.24
C VAL A 89 21.18 -35.57 2.19
N SER A 90 21.54 -36.15 3.35
CA SER A 90 21.81 -37.60 3.50
C SER A 90 20.76 -38.34 4.33
N SER A 91 19.82 -37.66 4.96
CA SER A 91 18.75 -38.24 5.76
C SER A 91 17.38 -37.76 5.33
N LEU A 92 16.36 -38.62 5.43
CA LEU A 92 14.98 -38.26 5.09
C LEU A 92 14.41 -37.18 6.04
N GLU A 93 14.79 -37.25 7.30
CA GLU A 93 14.36 -36.27 8.31
C GLU A 93 14.81 -34.83 7.97
N VAL A 94 16.11 -34.71 7.64
CA VAL A 94 16.69 -33.41 7.24
C VAL A 94 16.11 -32.95 5.92
N TYR A 95 15.87 -33.89 4.98
CA TYR A 95 15.22 -33.57 3.70
C TYR A 95 13.86 -32.92 3.91
N HIS A 96 13.02 -33.49 4.78
CA HIS A 96 11.69 -32.93 5.06
C HIS A 96 11.75 -31.57 5.74
N GLU A 97 12.72 -31.36 6.63
CA GLU A 97 12.94 -30.07 7.30
C GLU A 97 13.30 -28.98 6.29
N VAL A 98 14.27 -29.26 5.41
CA VAL A 98 14.71 -28.31 4.39
C VAL A 98 13.58 -28.04 3.38
N LEU A 99 12.84 -29.08 3.00
CA LEU A 99 11.70 -28.93 2.09
C LEU A 99 10.60 -28.04 2.70
N GLY A 100 10.38 -28.15 4.02
CA GLY A 100 9.48 -27.28 4.75
C GLY A 100 9.90 -25.81 4.64
N ASP A 101 11.19 -25.53 4.79
CA ASP A 101 11.73 -24.17 4.63
C ASP A 101 11.56 -23.66 3.20
N VAL A 102 11.80 -24.51 2.20
CA VAL A 102 11.60 -24.15 0.80
C VAL A 102 10.15 -23.73 0.54
N ASN A 103 9.21 -24.52 1.02
CA ASN A 103 7.78 -24.24 0.85
C ASN A 103 7.38 -22.94 1.56
N TYR A 104 7.90 -22.71 2.77
CA TYR A 104 7.66 -21.49 3.53
C TYR A 104 8.13 -20.24 2.76
N TYR A 105 9.37 -20.27 2.25
CA TYR A 105 9.90 -19.11 1.51
C TYR A 105 9.16 -18.88 0.19
N LYS A 106 8.73 -19.93 -0.50
CA LYS A 106 7.91 -19.79 -1.71
C LYS A 106 6.58 -19.12 -1.43
N ASP A 107 5.92 -19.52 -0.34
CA ASP A 107 4.63 -18.93 0.05
C ASP A 107 4.79 -17.46 0.44
N GLU A 108 5.84 -17.12 1.19
CA GLU A 108 6.14 -15.75 1.58
C GLU A 108 6.40 -14.85 0.36
N ILE A 109 7.18 -15.34 -0.60
CA ILE A 109 7.45 -14.63 -1.85
C ILE A 109 6.16 -14.36 -2.62
N LYS A 110 5.29 -15.35 -2.70
CA LYS A 110 4.00 -15.23 -3.39
C LYS A 110 3.12 -14.16 -2.73
N GLU A 111 3.01 -14.18 -1.41
CA GLU A 111 2.22 -13.19 -0.66
C GLU A 111 2.77 -11.77 -0.85
N LEU A 112 4.09 -11.62 -0.85
CA LEU A 112 4.72 -10.31 -1.07
C LEU A 112 4.49 -9.80 -2.49
N GLN A 113 4.51 -10.68 -3.49
CA GLN A 113 4.19 -10.30 -4.88
C GLN A 113 2.74 -9.85 -5.01
N GLU A 114 1.82 -10.54 -4.36
CA GLU A 114 0.40 -10.13 -4.32
C GLU A 114 0.24 -8.76 -3.66
N SER A 115 1.01 -8.48 -2.62
CA SER A 115 1.01 -7.18 -1.96
C SER A 115 1.50 -6.07 -2.90
N ILE A 116 2.55 -6.32 -3.67
CA ILE A 116 3.06 -5.36 -4.67
C ILE A 116 1.99 -5.06 -5.71
N ASP A 117 1.30 -6.08 -6.22
CA ASP A 117 0.23 -5.90 -7.20
C ASP A 117 -0.90 -5.03 -6.63
N CYS A 118 -1.26 -5.26 -5.37
CA CYS A 118 -2.25 -4.46 -4.67
C CYS A 118 -1.81 -2.99 -4.57
N TYR A 119 -0.58 -2.73 -4.16
CA TYR A 119 -0.04 -1.37 -4.04
C TYR A 119 -0.01 -0.66 -5.40
N GLN A 120 0.38 -1.36 -6.45
CA GLN A 120 0.39 -0.80 -7.80
C GLN A 120 -1.02 -0.43 -8.28
N ASN A 121 -2.01 -1.25 -7.98
CA ASN A 121 -3.41 -0.97 -8.32
C ASN A 121 -3.93 0.26 -7.57
N ILE A 122 -3.65 0.38 -6.28
CA ILE A 122 -4.02 1.54 -5.47
C ILE A 122 -3.37 2.80 -6.04
N LYS A 123 -2.08 2.74 -6.30
CA LYS A 123 -1.33 3.85 -6.89
C LYS A 123 -1.95 4.32 -8.21
N GLN A 124 -2.21 3.39 -9.11
CA GLN A 124 -2.76 3.71 -10.42
C GLN A 124 -4.16 4.31 -10.32
N THR A 125 -5.00 3.76 -9.46
CA THR A 125 -6.35 4.26 -9.24
C THR A 125 -6.33 5.69 -8.69
N LEU A 126 -5.51 5.96 -7.68
CA LEU A 126 -5.42 7.28 -7.08
C LEU A 126 -4.83 8.31 -8.04
N ILE A 127 -3.79 7.95 -8.80
CA ILE A 127 -3.21 8.85 -9.81
C ILE A 127 -4.28 9.22 -10.85
N THR A 128 -5.05 8.25 -11.33
CA THR A 128 -6.12 8.49 -12.30
C THR A 128 -7.17 9.44 -11.73
N ILE A 129 -7.61 9.21 -10.50
CA ILE A 129 -8.61 10.05 -9.84
C ILE A 129 -8.09 11.49 -9.65
N PHE A 130 -6.87 11.63 -9.13
CA PHE A 130 -6.29 12.94 -8.81
C PHE A 130 -5.92 13.74 -10.07
N ASN A 131 -5.84 13.09 -11.22
CA ASN A 131 -5.62 13.77 -12.50
C ASN A 131 -6.92 14.19 -13.20
N LEU A 132 -8.08 13.97 -12.58
CA LEU A 132 -9.34 14.45 -13.15
C LEU A 132 -9.30 15.97 -13.35
N GLU A 133 -9.76 16.41 -14.49
CA GLU A 133 -9.61 17.80 -14.93
C GLU A 133 -10.21 18.81 -13.93
N PHE A 134 -11.38 18.52 -13.39
CA PHE A 134 -12.05 19.45 -12.47
C PHE A 134 -11.29 19.64 -11.15
N LEU A 135 -10.48 18.66 -10.74
CA LEU A 135 -9.67 18.76 -9.51
C LEU A 135 -8.43 19.62 -9.68
N GLN A 136 -8.07 19.98 -10.91
CA GLN A 136 -6.87 20.78 -11.18
C GLN A 136 -7.09 22.29 -10.94
N THR A 137 -8.30 22.71 -10.65
CA THR A 137 -8.60 24.09 -10.32
C THR A 137 -8.26 24.38 -8.86
N SER A 138 -7.86 25.62 -8.56
CA SER A 138 -7.45 26.04 -7.22
C SER A 138 -8.57 25.98 -6.17
N ASP A 139 -9.82 25.91 -6.61
CA ASP A 139 -10.98 25.90 -5.73
C ASP A 139 -11.21 24.57 -5.02
N TRP A 140 -10.65 23.49 -5.55
CA TRP A 140 -10.87 22.16 -5.02
C TRP A 140 -9.75 21.70 -4.09
N GLU A 141 -10.15 21.07 -3.00
CA GLU A 141 -9.24 20.43 -2.05
C GLU A 141 -9.73 19.01 -1.76
N LEU A 142 -8.80 18.13 -1.42
CA LEU A 142 -9.15 16.83 -0.88
C LEU A 142 -9.56 16.99 0.59
N TYR A 143 -10.71 16.45 0.89
CA TYR A 143 -11.13 16.22 2.26
C TYR A 143 -10.94 14.75 2.57
N VAL A 144 -10.11 14.45 3.55
CA VAL A 144 -9.77 13.08 3.90
C VAL A 144 -10.36 12.76 5.25
N LEU A 145 -11.20 11.74 5.29
CA LEU A 145 -11.81 11.24 6.52
C LEU A 145 -11.19 9.89 6.86
N TYR A 146 -10.63 9.79 8.04
CA TYR A 146 -10.10 8.55 8.58
C TYR A 146 -10.99 8.10 9.74
N SER A 147 -11.42 6.85 9.68
CA SER A 147 -12.26 6.28 10.72
C SER A 147 -11.67 4.96 11.22
N TYR A 148 -11.77 4.76 12.50
CA TYR A 148 -11.34 3.52 13.15
C TYR A 148 -12.43 2.46 13.09
#